data_d8a3b6d857506d753f0ed3b802bd8a0f
#
_entry.id   d8a3b6d857506d753f0ed3b802bd8a0f
#
_cell.length_a   1.000
_cell.length_b   1.000
_cell.length_c   1.000
_cell.angle_alpha   90.00
_cell.angle_beta   90.00
_cell.angle_gamma   90.00
#
_symmetry.space_group_name_H-M   'P 1'
#
loop_
_entity.id
_entity.type
_entity.pdbx_description
1 polymer ?
#
loop_
_entity_poly.entity_id
_entity_poly.type
_entity_poly.pdbx_seq_one_letter_code
_entity_poly.pdbx_strand_id
1 'polypeptide(L)'
;SDTSITLEWTTDEISDSRIEYGLSANSPDLQVSDNDLTRRHSLTLTHLQPGTTYYLQVFSTDPDGNEETAPTLTVTTRSDDDRPAVRILSGPDVVARTESSLLVEWLTDRPATSTVEYGSSVNLDQEVALTGHRRHHRVTLTGLAAATTYFLQAASSDDRDDGVVSSRVLAVATSDVADTRPPKLRHIQVERITATSLLLSWRTDEPAGGWVEVGDRDSDYDRDFGDERLKRRHQVLVTGLDASSRYHYRLRASDGSGNRRFSDNRSVRTSADPDERPPRYWRRPVVVASHESATFIWTNDEPCFGGVAVGTESTLGTADEELFETERLGNTHRVTVTGLRAGIRYLFAVLSTDVAGHTSVFGERRPGAARVVRPDADQLAFTTASTEDQTSPVFIAGPTELSRSDSDVLIGWETDEVSDTRVFLVDDDGEELLAEYVPEHDFEHQALITGLEAGTTYHLLAASADPSGNGPSRSPLYTFTTRTDAD
;
A
#
# COMPACT_ATOMS: atom_id res chain seq x y z
N SER A 1 18.50 14.32 -11.31
CA SER A 1 18.15 12.95 -10.93
C SER A 1 19.32 12.00 -11.21
N ASP A 2 19.06 10.70 -11.09
CA ASP A 2 19.96 9.61 -11.52
C ASP A 2 20.01 9.50 -13.05
N THR A 3 18.90 9.79 -13.71
CA THR A 3 18.74 9.66 -15.17
C THR A 3 18.37 10.96 -15.89
N SER A 4 18.31 12.09 -15.17
CA SER A 4 17.98 13.40 -15.76
C SER A 4 18.68 14.57 -15.10
N ILE A 5 18.89 15.65 -15.85
CA ILE A 5 19.41 16.94 -15.40
C ILE A 5 18.50 18.04 -16.00
N THR A 6 17.93 18.89 -15.15
CA THR A 6 17.22 20.10 -15.60
C THR A 6 18.12 21.30 -15.41
N LEU A 7 18.24 22.12 -16.46
CA LEU A 7 18.94 23.39 -16.44
C LEU A 7 17.93 24.54 -16.66
N GLU A 8 18.05 25.57 -15.84
CA GLU A 8 17.29 26.79 -15.95
C GLU A 8 18.26 27.98 -16.08
N TRP A 9 17.97 28.90 -17.02
CA TRP A 9 18.75 30.11 -17.20
C TRP A 9 17.87 31.28 -17.68
N THR A 10 18.43 32.46 -17.70
CA THR A 10 17.76 33.68 -18.18
C THR A 10 18.64 34.43 -19.12
N THR A 11 18.05 35.05 -20.14
CA THR A 11 18.68 35.97 -21.08
C THR A 11 18.10 37.38 -20.94
N ASP A 12 18.83 38.38 -21.33
CA ASP A 12 18.40 39.77 -21.28
C ASP A 12 17.39 40.13 -22.41
N GLU A 13 17.37 39.33 -23.48
CA GLU A 13 16.39 39.41 -24.57
C GLU A 13 15.79 38.05 -24.90
N ILE A 14 14.75 38.01 -25.73
CA ILE A 14 14.10 36.78 -26.15
C ILE A 14 15.05 35.97 -27.06
N SER A 15 15.24 34.71 -26.75
CA SER A 15 16.11 33.80 -27.50
C SER A 15 15.60 32.34 -27.44
N ASP A 16 16.14 31.48 -28.30
CA ASP A 16 15.92 30.06 -28.24
C ASP A 16 16.68 29.37 -27.08
N SER A 17 16.53 28.07 -26.95
CA SER A 17 17.17 27.27 -25.90
C SER A 17 17.87 26.07 -26.52
N ARG A 18 19.18 25.90 -26.24
CA ARG A 18 19.94 24.73 -26.69
C ARG A 18 20.95 24.30 -25.64
N ILE A 19 21.06 23.02 -25.40
CA ILE A 19 22.10 22.42 -24.57
C ILE A 19 22.79 21.35 -25.38
N GLU A 20 24.10 21.44 -25.46
CA GLU A 20 24.99 20.38 -25.94
C GLU A 20 25.64 19.70 -24.73
N TYR A 21 25.70 18.36 -24.74
CA TYR A 21 26.19 17.61 -23.59
C TYR A 21 26.87 16.29 -24.02
N GLY A 22 27.70 15.77 -23.13
CA GLY A 22 28.38 14.51 -23.35
C GLY A 22 29.28 14.11 -22.17
N LEU A 23 29.94 12.99 -22.29
CA LEU A 23 30.87 12.44 -21.27
C LEU A 23 32.24 13.10 -21.29
N SER A 24 32.52 14.01 -22.24
CA SER A 24 33.77 14.71 -22.39
C SER A 24 33.54 16.20 -22.60
N ALA A 25 34.30 17.04 -21.90
CA ALA A 25 34.21 18.50 -22.01
C ALA A 25 34.52 19.06 -23.41
N ASN A 26 35.30 18.32 -24.21
CA ASN A 26 35.77 18.77 -25.54
C ASN A 26 35.00 18.11 -26.70
N SER A 27 34.02 17.27 -26.43
CA SER A 27 33.28 16.52 -27.46
C SER A 27 31.89 16.22 -26.98
N PRO A 28 30.98 17.21 -26.93
CA PRO A 28 29.54 16.95 -26.71
C PRO A 28 29.04 16.20 -27.94
N ASP A 29 28.42 15.08 -27.73
CA ASP A 29 27.88 14.18 -28.76
C ASP A 29 26.35 14.12 -28.78
N LEU A 30 25.70 14.79 -27.84
CA LEU A 30 24.24 14.86 -27.65
C LEU A 30 23.78 16.31 -27.57
N GLN A 31 22.52 16.55 -28.01
CA GLN A 31 21.92 17.87 -28.00
C GLN A 31 20.43 17.80 -27.68
N VAL A 32 19.93 18.78 -26.92
CA VAL A 32 18.49 19.07 -26.73
C VAL A 32 18.27 20.55 -27.00
N SER A 33 17.18 20.89 -27.73
CA SER A 33 16.83 22.26 -28.05
C SER A 33 15.33 22.52 -28.01
N ASP A 34 14.97 23.76 -27.73
CA ASP A 34 13.62 24.32 -27.84
C ASP A 34 13.71 25.65 -28.61
N ASN A 35 12.92 25.79 -29.65
CA ASN A 35 12.94 26.95 -30.53
C ASN A 35 11.96 28.06 -30.08
N ASP A 36 11.24 27.85 -28.97
CA ASP A 36 10.38 28.88 -28.40
C ASP A 36 11.21 30.05 -27.85
N LEU A 37 10.93 31.25 -28.37
CA LEU A 37 11.66 32.46 -27.99
C LEU A 37 11.15 32.97 -26.63
N THR A 38 11.99 32.87 -25.62
CA THR A 38 11.70 33.28 -24.25
C THR A 38 12.89 34.00 -23.60
N ARG A 39 12.68 34.57 -22.42
CA ARG A 39 13.74 35.12 -21.56
C ARG A 39 14.03 34.21 -20.35
N ARG A 40 13.17 33.24 -20.11
CA ARG A 40 13.38 32.20 -19.07
C ARG A 40 13.35 30.86 -19.74
N HIS A 41 14.44 30.17 -19.65
CA HIS A 41 14.69 28.91 -20.32
C HIS A 41 14.71 27.78 -19.31
N SER A 42 14.15 26.62 -19.67
CA SER A 42 14.21 25.40 -18.90
C SER A 42 14.26 24.21 -19.85
N LEU A 43 15.36 23.47 -19.87
CA LEU A 43 15.51 22.23 -20.63
C LEU A 43 15.90 21.09 -19.72
N THR A 44 15.30 19.92 -19.96
CA THR A 44 15.60 18.70 -19.23
C THR A 44 16.27 17.67 -20.14
N LEU A 45 17.47 17.28 -19.76
CA LEU A 45 18.20 16.13 -20.34
C LEU A 45 17.65 14.86 -19.71
N THR A 46 17.36 13.86 -20.51
CA THR A 46 16.79 12.59 -20.06
C THR A 46 17.61 11.40 -20.55
N HIS A 47 17.33 10.19 -20.02
CA HIS A 47 18.03 8.95 -20.38
C HIS A 47 19.55 9.01 -20.11
N LEU A 48 19.93 9.75 -19.09
CA LEU A 48 21.33 9.81 -18.64
C LEU A 48 21.66 8.56 -17.83
N GLN A 49 22.94 8.20 -17.78
CA GLN A 49 23.42 7.10 -16.95
C GLN A 49 23.54 7.55 -15.49
N PRO A 50 23.08 6.74 -14.50
CA PRO A 50 23.29 7.02 -13.09
C PRO A 50 24.78 7.13 -12.72
N GLY A 51 25.09 7.94 -11.70
CA GLY A 51 26.44 8.10 -11.17
C GLY A 51 27.46 8.65 -12.17
N THR A 52 26.99 9.24 -13.27
CA THR A 52 27.84 9.61 -14.42
C THR A 52 27.99 11.11 -14.50
N THR A 53 29.26 11.55 -14.73
CA THR A 53 29.58 12.97 -14.91
C THR A 53 29.37 13.38 -16.35
N TYR A 54 28.56 14.40 -16.55
CA TYR A 54 28.26 15.03 -17.83
C TYR A 54 28.85 16.44 -17.87
N TYR A 55 29.31 16.82 -19.04
CA TYR A 55 29.75 18.16 -19.39
C TYR A 55 28.67 18.78 -20.27
N LEU A 56 28.17 19.96 -19.89
CA LEU A 56 27.01 20.61 -20.51
C LEU A 56 27.42 22.03 -20.93
N GLN A 57 26.99 22.42 -22.11
CA GLN A 57 27.17 23.77 -22.63
C GLN A 57 25.83 24.31 -23.09
N VAL A 58 25.44 25.48 -22.57
CA VAL A 58 24.17 26.15 -22.86
C VAL A 58 24.38 27.21 -23.92
N PHE A 59 23.48 27.27 -24.88
CA PHE A 59 23.45 28.24 -25.97
C PHE A 59 22.05 28.89 -26.01
N SER A 60 22.03 30.16 -26.37
CA SER A 60 20.81 30.90 -26.68
C SER A 60 21.05 31.80 -27.89
N THR A 61 20.13 31.72 -28.88
CA THR A 61 20.21 32.48 -30.13
C THR A 61 19.01 33.42 -30.23
N ASP A 62 19.24 34.71 -30.44
CA ASP A 62 18.21 35.71 -30.62
C ASP A 62 17.55 35.62 -32.05
N PRO A 63 16.44 36.35 -32.32
CA PRO A 63 15.82 36.34 -33.65
C PRO A 63 16.70 36.92 -34.77
N ASP A 64 17.73 37.70 -34.45
CA ASP A 64 18.66 38.26 -35.40
C ASP A 64 19.83 37.32 -35.71
N GLY A 65 19.90 36.18 -35.03
CA GLY A 65 20.89 35.12 -35.24
C GLY A 65 22.16 35.31 -34.42
N ASN A 66 22.19 36.16 -33.42
CA ASN A 66 23.30 36.30 -32.50
C ASN A 66 23.21 35.20 -31.44
N GLU A 67 24.25 34.39 -31.33
CA GLU A 67 24.37 33.28 -30.37
C GLU A 67 25.27 33.66 -29.20
N GLU A 68 24.80 33.46 -27.99
CA GLU A 68 25.60 33.55 -26.76
C GLU A 68 25.72 32.17 -26.11
N THR A 69 26.88 31.92 -25.49
CA THR A 69 27.23 30.63 -24.94
C THR A 69 27.70 30.78 -23.50
N ALA A 70 27.12 30.04 -22.60
CA ALA A 70 27.54 29.97 -21.19
C ALA A 70 28.81 29.11 -21.03
N PRO A 71 29.61 29.33 -19.96
CA PRO A 71 30.70 28.42 -19.61
C PRO A 71 30.23 26.97 -19.45
N THR A 72 31.09 26.01 -19.80
CA THR A 72 30.80 24.58 -19.63
C THR A 72 30.51 24.26 -18.15
N LEU A 73 29.38 23.65 -17.90
CA LEU A 73 28.99 23.13 -16.58
C LEU A 73 29.39 21.64 -16.49
N THR A 74 29.80 21.26 -15.30
CA THR A 74 30.04 19.84 -14.99
C THR A 74 29.05 19.39 -13.97
N VAL A 75 28.22 18.40 -14.30
CA VAL A 75 27.15 17.87 -13.44
C VAL A 75 27.25 16.35 -13.41
N THR A 76 27.25 15.78 -12.22
CA THR A 76 27.20 14.33 -12.04
C THR A 76 25.77 13.93 -11.69
N THR A 77 25.20 12.99 -12.45
CA THR A 77 23.93 12.37 -12.09
C THR A 77 24.08 11.62 -10.78
N ARG A 78 23.01 11.51 -10.01
CA ARG A 78 23.04 10.70 -8.78
C ARG A 78 23.32 9.24 -9.14
N SER A 79 24.10 8.56 -8.28
CA SER A 79 24.23 7.10 -8.37
C SER A 79 22.97 6.44 -7.82
N ASP A 80 22.70 5.20 -8.22
CA ASP A 80 21.65 4.39 -7.57
C ASP A 80 21.91 4.21 -6.07
N ASP A 81 23.18 4.33 -5.64
CA ASP A 81 23.60 4.28 -4.23
C ASP A 81 23.14 5.49 -3.38
N ASP A 82 22.71 6.60 -4.01
CA ASP A 82 22.27 7.82 -3.30
C ASP A 82 20.79 7.75 -2.81
N ARG A 83 20.07 6.68 -3.12
CA ARG A 83 18.71 6.48 -2.62
C ARG A 83 18.80 5.90 -1.20
N PRO A 84 18.09 6.47 -0.21
CA PRO A 84 18.10 5.92 1.14
C PRO A 84 17.70 4.45 1.14
N ALA A 85 18.36 3.63 1.95
CA ALA A 85 17.95 2.24 2.19
C ALA A 85 16.48 2.16 2.65
N VAL A 86 15.85 0.99 2.42
CA VAL A 86 14.51 0.70 2.95
C VAL A 86 14.43 1.06 4.43
N ARG A 87 13.30 1.62 4.86
CA ARG A 87 13.05 1.93 6.28
C ARG A 87 11.91 1.09 6.81
N ILE A 88 12.07 0.52 8.00
CA ILE A 88 10.97 -0.06 8.77
C ILE A 88 10.25 1.10 9.47
N LEU A 89 9.00 1.37 9.05
CA LEU A 89 8.19 2.47 9.58
C LEU A 89 7.50 2.09 10.89
N SER A 90 7.12 0.82 11.05
CA SER A 90 6.51 0.31 12.29
C SER A 90 6.76 -1.18 12.48
N GLY A 91 6.64 -1.64 13.72
CA GLY A 91 6.87 -3.04 14.11
C GLY A 91 8.38 -3.37 14.33
N PRO A 92 8.73 -4.66 14.42
CA PRO A 92 7.80 -5.80 14.33
C PRO A 92 6.88 -5.86 15.55
N ASP A 93 5.60 -6.19 15.30
CA ASP A 93 4.61 -6.45 16.32
C ASP A 93 4.17 -7.91 16.23
N VAL A 94 3.92 -8.57 17.35
CA VAL A 94 3.33 -9.91 17.37
C VAL A 94 1.82 -9.78 17.57
N VAL A 95 1.08 -9.95 16.50
CA VAL A 95 -0.38 -9.70 16.44
C VAL A 95 -1.22 -10.93 16.74
N ALA A 96 -0.61 -12.11 16.77
CA ALA A 96 -1.21 -13.34 17.25
C ALA A 96 -0.13 -14.29 17.77
N ARG A 97 -0.48 -15.04 18.82
CA ARG A 97 0.38 -16.07 19.38
C ARG A 97 -0.45 -17.28 19.81
N THR A 98 0.09 -18.46 19.56
CA THR A 98 -0.44 -19.72 20.04
C THR A 98 0.66 -20.47 20.83
N GLU A 99 0.39 -21.69 21.25
CA GLU A 99 1.39 -22.54 21.90
C GLU A 99 2.52 -22.98 20.94
N SER A 100 2.29 -22.87 19.61
CA SER A 100 3.21 -23.37 18.58
C SER A 100 3.48 -22.41 17.44
N SER A 101 2.93 -21.20 17.50
CA SER A 101 3.10 -20.20 16.43
C SER A 101 3.11 -18.75 16.93
N LEU A 102 3.77 -17.88 16.17
CA LEU A 102 3.75 -16.41 16.34
C LEU A 102 3.49 -15.78 14.98
N LEU A 103 2.53 -14.84 14.89
CA LEU A 103 2.30 -14.02 13.71
C LEU A 103 2.95 -12.66 13.90
N VAL A 104 3.94 -12.36 13.08
CA VAL A 104 4.76 -11.14 13.14
C VAL A 104 4.38 -10.21 12.00
N GLU A 105 4.14 -8.93 12.30
CA GLU A 105 3.82 -7.90 11.32
C GLU A 105 4.74 -6.70 11.43
N TRP A 106 5.08 -6.09 10.29
CA TRP A 106 5.77 -4.80 10.20
C TRP A 106 5.45 -4.09 8.90
N LEU A 107 5.76 -2.79 8.85
CA LEU A 107 5.56 -1.94 7.69
C LEU A 107 6.88 -1.34 7.22
N THR A 108 7.10 -1.31 5.90
CA THR A 108 8.23 -0.62 5.28
C THR A 108 7.76 0.58 4.44
N ASP A 109 8.64 1.55 4.21
CA ASP A 109 8.36 2.75 3.41
C ASP A 109 8.13 2.46 1.92
N ARG A 110 8.61 1.31 1.43
CA ARG A 110 8.44 0.84 0.04
C ARG A 110 8.34 -0.68 -0.02
N PRO A 111 7.94 -1.27 -1.16
CA PRO A 111 7.95 -2.72 -1.31
C PRO A 111 9.34 -3.31 -1.05
N ALA A 112 9.40 -4.31 -0.17
CA ALA A 112 10.63 -4.94 0.29
C ALA A 112 10.41 -6.42 0.60
N THR A 113 11.50 -7.17 0.79
CA THR A 113 11.47 -8.58 1.21
C THR A 113 10.90 -8.74 2.62
N SER A 114 10.39 -9.92 2.93
CA SER A 114 9.83 -10.26 4.24
C SER A 114 10.62 -11.39 4.86
N THR A 115 11.48 -11.07 5.82
CA THR A 115 12.28 -12.05 6.56
C THR A 115 12.11 -11.85 8.05
N VAL A 116 11.95 -12.93 8.80
CA VAL A 116 12.03 -12.95 10.27
C VAL A 116 13.13 -13.92 10.68
N GLU A 117 14.14 -13.37 11.31
CA GLU A 117 15.18 -14.13 12.01
C GLU A 117 14.72 -14.36 13.45
N TYR A 118 14.85 -15.58 13.99
CA TYR A 118 14.38 -15.90 15.33
C TYR A 118 15.15 -17.03 15.98
N GLY A 119 15.01 -17.18 17.28
CA GLY A 119 15.66 -18.24 18.05
C GLY A 119 15.24 -18.25 19.51
N SER A 120 15.59 -19.29 20.25
CA SER A 120 15.43 -19.36 21.72
C SER A 120 16.46 -18.52 22.48
N SER A 121 17.35 -17.86 21.76
CA SER A 121 18.35 -16.93 22.28
C SER A 121 18.51 -15.74 21.34
N VAL A 122 19.23 -14.72 21.76
CA VAL A 122 19.53 -13.52 20.95
C VAL A 122 20.39 -13.78 19.70
N ASN A 123 20.87 -15.02 19.51
CA ASN A 123 21.70 -15.37 18.35
C ASN A 123 20.88 -15.59 17.06
N LEU A 124 19.53 -15.65 17.15
CA LEU A 124 18.59 -15.72 16.02
C LEU A 124 19.04 -16.78 14.96
N ASP A 125 19.12 -18.05 15.38
CA ASP A 125 19.70 -19.14 14.58
C ASP A 125 18.74 -19.77 13.57
N GLN A 126 17.53 -19.27 13.47
CA GLN A 126 16.49 -19.70 12.53
C GLN A 126 15.97 -18.53 11.73
N GLU A 127 15.41 -18.82 10.53
CA GLU A 127 14.90 -17.82 9.62
C GLU A 127 13.65 -18.31 8.89
N VAL A 128 12.69 -17.42 8.69
CA VAL A 128 11.57 -17.58 7.75
C VAL A 128 11.52 -16.40 6.81
N ALA A 129 11.65 -16.69 5.50
CA ALA A 129 11.55 -15.70 4.44
C ALA A 129 10.36 -15.99 3.51
N LEU A 130 9.61 -14.94 3.11
CA LEU A 130 8.54 -15.03 2.14
C LEU A 130 8.98 -14.48 0.80
N THR A 131 8.48 -15.06 -0.29
CA THR A 131 8.72 -14.57 -1.65
C THR A 131 7.93 -13.31 -1.95
N GLY A 132 8.47 -12.47 -2.83
CA GLY A 132 7.85 -11.24 -3.30
C GLY A 132 8.08 -10.03 -2.37
N HIS A 133 7.96 -8.84 -2.97
CA HIS A 133 8.11 -7.56 -2.30
C HIS A 133 6.76 -7.00 -1.90
N ARG A 134 6.67 -6.46 -0.69
CA ARG A 134 5.46 -5.84 -0.14
C ARG A 134 5.83 -4.75 0.86
N ARG A 135 4.88 -3.89 1.19
CA ARG A 135 5.06 -2.86 2.24
C ARG A 135 4.57 -3.33 3.60
N HIS A 136 3.46 -4.05 3.61
CA HIS A 136 2.91 -4.66 4.80
C HIS A 136 3.35 -6.11 4.86
N HIS A 137 4.21 -6.40 5.79
CA HIS A 137 4.83 -7.70 5.99
C HIS A 137 4.07 -8.48 7.06
N ARG A 138 3.83 -9.75 6.79
CA ARG A 138 3.12 -10.65 7.67
C ARG A 138 3.74 -12.03 7.56
N VAL A 139 4.46 -12.46 8.60
CA VAL A 139 5.20 -13.73 8.64
C VAL A 139 4.72 -14.55 9.82
N THR A 140 4.34 -15.81 9.56
CA THR A 140 3.96 -16.76 10.61
C THR A 140 5.13 -17.68 10.92
N LEU A 141 5.62 -17.64 12.15
CA LEU A 141 6.55 -18.64 12.69
C LEU A 141 5.72 -19.82 13.22
N THR A 142 6.05 -21.04 12.83
CA THR A 142 5.34 -22.27 13.22
C THR A 142 6.28 -23.31 13.78
N GLY A 143 5.74 -24.35 14.44
CA GLY A 143 6.55 -25.42 15.03
C GLY A 143 7.34 -25.01 16.27
N LEU A 144 6.91 -23.94 16.93
CA LEU A 144 7.53 -23.43 18.14
C LEU A 144 7.17 -24.31 19.35
N ALA A 145 8.01 -24.29 20.39
CA ALA A 145 7.73 -24.94 21.67
C ALA A 145 6.78 -24.07 22.52
N ALA A 146 5.83 -24.69 23.20
CA ALA A 146 4.92 -23.99 24.12
C ALA A 146 5.65 -23.39 25.31
N ALA A 147 5.07 -22.35 25.90
CA ALA A 147 5.61 -21.64 27.08
C ALA A 147 7.09 -21.25 26.95
N THR A 148 7.53 -20.96 25.72
CA THR A 148 8.95 -20.71 25.41
C THR A 148 9.13 -19.28 24.90
N THR A 149 10.08 -18.55 25.49
CA THR A 149 10.46 -17.21 25.00
C THR A 149 11.34 -17.35 23.76
N TYR A 150 10.91 -16.71 22.67
CA TYR A 150 11.67 -16.54 21.45
C TYR A 150 12.11 -15.10 21.28
N PHE A 151 13.31 -14.94 20.75
CA PHE A 151 13.84 -13.67 20.28
C PHE A 151 13.63 -13.60 18.79
N LEU A 152 13.15 -12.49 18.26
CA LEU A 152 12.90 -12.33 16.83
C LEU A 152 13.27 -10.93 16.36
N GLN A 153 13.65 -10.83 15.09
CA GLN A 153 13.99 -9.61 14.40
C GLN A 153 13.42 -9.65 12.98
N ALA A 154 12.72 -8.59 12.58
CA ALA A 154 12.28 -8.45 11.20
C ALA A 154 13.41 -7.84 10.36
N ALA A 155 13.57 -8.34 9.14
CA ALA A 155 14.54 -7.86 8.18
C ALA A 155 13.89 -7.65 6.81
N SER A 156 14.26 -6.59 6.12
CA SER A 156 13.73 -6.22 4.80
C SER A 156 14.81 -5.59 3.94
N SER A 157 14.80 -5.89 2.64
CA SER A 157 15.61 -5.24 1.60
C SER A 157 14.76 -5.03 0.35
N ASP A 158 15.07 -4.02 -0.44
CA ASP A 158 14.52 -3.89 -1.78
C ASP A 158 15.39 -4.65 -2.82
N ASP A 159 15.02 -4.59 -4.10
CA ASP A 159 15.76 -5.26 -5.20
C ASP A 159 17.13 -4.65 -5.48
N ARG A 160 17.49 -3.59 -4.78
CA ARG A 160 18.76 -2.90 -4.91
C ARG A 160 19.66 -3.38 -3.80
N ASP A 161 20.91 -3.57 -4.08
CA ASP A 161 21.92 -4.11 -3.14
C ASP A 161 22.29 -3.09 -2.02
N ASP A 162 21.33 -2.22 -1.63
CA ASP A 162 21.49 -1.15 -0.62
C ASP A 162 21.58 -1.69 0.82
N GLY A 163 21.57 -3.01 0.96
CA GLY A 163 21.67 -3.70 2.25
C GLY A 163 20.32 -4.06 2.87
N VAL A 164 20.40 -4.92 3.87
CA VAL A 164 19.25 -5.37 4.66
C VAL A 164 19.06 -4.42 5.83
N VAL A 165 17.85 -3.90 5.97
CA VAL A 165 17.45 -3.15 7.16
C VAL A 165 16.81 -4.12 8.16
N SER A 166 17.27 -4.10 9.40
CA SER A 166 16.77 -4.94 10.47
C SER A 166 16.14 -4.11 11.60
N SER A 167 15.07 -4.63 12.17
CA SER A 167 14.41 -4.03 13.34
C SER A 167 15.23 -4.24 14.62
N ARG A 168 14.73 -3.70 15.72
CA ARG A 168 15.17 -4.16 17.06
C ARG A 168 14.78 -5.62 17.28
N VAL A 169 15.54 -6.31 18.12
CA VAL A 169 15.18 -7.66 18.59
C VAL A 169 14.03 -7.56 19.59
N LEU A 170 12.99 -8.35 19.38
CA LEU A 170 11.83 -8.45 20.24
C LEU A 170 11.85 -9.81 20.97
N ALA A 171 11.56 -9.85 22.25
CA ALA A 171 11.41 -11.09 23.02
C ALA A 171 9.92 -11.35 23.27
N VAL A 172 9.40 -12.51 22.84
CA VAL A 172 7.99 -12.90 22.97
C VAL A 172 7.88 -14.36 23.37
N ALA A 173 7.03 -14.64 24.36
CA ALA A 173 6.73 -16.02 24.75
C ALA A 173 5.54 -16.57 23.94
N THR A 174 5.64 -17.84 23.50
CA THR A 174 4.48 -18.60 23.03
C THR A 174 3.51 -18.87 24.18
N SER A 175 2.23 -19.15 23.88
CA SER A 175 1.23 -19.52 24.90
C SER A 175 1.63 -20.83 25.62
N ASP A 176 1.27 -20.93 26.88
CA ASP A 176 1.35 -22.16 27.68
C ASP A 176 0.11 -23.05 27.53
N VAL A 177 -0.97 -22.51 26.96
CA VAL A 177 -2.24 -23.19 26.75
C VAL A 177 -2.44 -23.45 25.28
N ALA A 178 -2.72 -24.71 24.93
CA ALA A 178 -3.07 -25.08 23.56
C ALA A 178 -4.39 -24.43 23.14
N ASP A 179 -4.37 -23.79 21.99
CA ASP A 179 -5.60 -23.28 21.38
C ASP A 179 -6.34 -24.45 20.72
N THR A 180 -7.55 -24.68 21.18
CA THR A 180 -8.47 -25.72 20.66
C THR A 180 -9.77 -25.12 20.10
N ARG A 181 -9.86 -23.80 20.02
CA ARG A 181 -11.07 -23.10 19.57
C ARG A 181 -10.92 -22.72 18.09
N PRO A 182 -11.84 -23.20 17.23
CA PRO A 182 -11.80 -22.78 15.84
C PRO A 182 -12.29 -21.34 15.67
N PRO A 183 -11.77 -20.60 14.66
CA PRO A 183 -12.16 -19.23 14.39
C PRO A 183 -13.68 -19.13 14.11
N LYS A 184 -14.31 -18.04 14.56
CA LYS A 184 -15.72 -17.75 14.27
C LYS A 184 -15.81 -16.88 13.01
N LEU A 185 -16.68 -17.31 12.10
CA LEU A 185 -16.99 -16.58 10.87
C LEU A 185 -18.05 -15.53 11.14
N ARG A 186 -17.79 -14.27 10.79
CA ARG A 186 -18.67 -13.12 11.02
C ARG A 186 -18.78 -12.25 9.77
N HIS A 187 -19.83 -11.43 9.68
CA HIS A 187 -20.04 -10.44 8.61
C HIS A 187 -19.84 -11.02 7.21
N ILE A 188 -20.42 -12.20 6.96
CA ILE A 188 -20.32 -12.86 5.65
C ILE A 188 -21.20 -12.10 4.65
N GLN A 189 -20.59 -11.56 3.61
CA GLN A 189 -21.24 -10.79 2.55
C GLN A 189 -20.84 -11.28 1.17
N VAL A 190 -21.80 -11.23 0.26
CA VAL A 190 -21.55 -11.31 -1.19
C VAL A 190 -21.49 -9.88 -1.69
N GLU A 191 -20.29 -9.41 -2.03
CA GLU A 191 -20.07 -8.03 -2.44
C GLU A 191 -20.43 -7.81 -3.92
N ARG A 192 -20.10 -8.79 -4.77
CA ARG A 192 -20.39 -8.72 -6.21
C ARG A 192 -20.69 -10.10 -6.78
N ILE A 193 -21.62 -10.14 -7.74
CA ILE A 193 -21.92 -11.30 -8.57
C ILE A 193 -21.86 -10.83 -10.02
N THR A 194 -21.06 -11.51 -10.85
CA THR A 194 -21.01 -11.32 -12.30
C THR A 194 -21.50 -12.58 -13.02
N ALA A 195 -21.38 -12.63 -14.34
CA ALA A 195 -21.67 -13.83 -15.13
C ALA A 195 -20.65 -14.97 -14.86
N THR A 196 -19.41 -14.64 -14.50
CA THR A 196 -18.29 -15.58 -14.42
C THR A 196 -17.55 -15.56 -13.08
N SER A 197 -17.97 -14.71 -12.13
CA SER A 197 -17.27 -14.54 -10.86
C SER A 197 -18.20 -14.20 -9.69
N LEU A 198 -17.68 -14.41 -8.49
CA LEU A 198 -18.33 -14.10 -7.21
C LEU A 198 -17.28 -13.52 -6.27
N LEU A 199 -17.52 -12.32 -5.75
CA LEU A 199 -16.68 -11.70 -4.74
C LEU A 199 -17.35 -11.83 -3.37
N LEU A 200 -16.67 -12.47 -2.43
CA LEU A 200 -17.11 -12.64 -1.05
C LEU A 200 -16.16 -11.97 -0.08
N SER A 201 -16.74 -11.42 0.99
CA SER A 201 -15.96 -10.98 2.15
C SER A 201 -16.54 -11.51 3.45
N TRP A 202 -15.68 -11.66 4.44
CA TRP A 202 -16.06 -12.03 5.82
C TRP A 202 -14.95 -11.63 6.79
N ARG A 203 -15.25 -11.78 8.07
CA ARG A 203 -14.28 -11.59 9.14
C ARG A 203 -14.18 -12.83 10.00
N THR A 204 -13.04 -12.98 10.68
CA THR A 204 -12.82 -13.94 11.76
C THR A 204 -12.50 -13.19 13.05
N ASP A 205 -12.87 -13.76 14.19
CA ASP A 205 -12.60 -13.22 15.53
C ASP A 205 -11.10 -13.30 15.90
N GLU A 206 -10.36 -14.14 15.21
CA GLU A 206 -8.92 -14.32 15.34
C GLU A 206 -8.24 -14.40 13.96
N PRO A 207 -6.92 -14.22 13.87
CA PRO A 207 -6.20 -14.42 12.61
C PRO A 207 -6.31 -15.86 12.10
N ALA A 208 -6.82 -16.02 10.87
CA ALA A 208 -7.05 -17.31 10.23
C ALA A 208 -6.73 -17.24 8.73
N GLY A 209 -6.37 -18.35 8.13
CA GLY A 209 -6.46 -18.55 6.69
C GLY A 209 -7.91 -18.66 6.28
N GLY A 210 -8.25 -18.28 5.04
CA GLY A 210 -9.64 -18.22 4.60
C GLY A 210 -9.86 -18.70 3.18
N TRP A 211 -10.88 -19.55 2.99
CA TRP A 211 -11.24 -20.13 1.70
C TRP A 211 -12.74 -20.10 1.46
N VAL A 212 -13.10 -20.05 0.19
CA VAL A 212 -14.44 -20.31 -0.33
C VAL A 212 -14.38 -21.63 -1.08
N GLU A 213 -15.13 -22.63 -0.63
CA GLU A 213 -15.31 -23.90 -1.30
C GLU A 213 -16.61 -23.84 -2.12
N VAL A 214 -16.54 -24.17 -3.42
CA VAL A 214 -17.64 -23.97 -4.40
C VAL A 214 -17.87 -25.26 -5.18
N GLY A 215 -19.16 -25.52 -5.48
CA GLY A 215 -19.58 -26.64 -6.34
C GLY A 215 -20.98 -26.43 -6.92
N ASP A 216 -21.38 -27.30 -7.83
CA ASP A 216 -22.68 -27.24 -8.51
C ASP A 216 -23.82 -27.81 -7.64
N ARG A 217 -23.50 -28.53 -6.58
CA ARG A 217 -24.46 -29.19 -5.67
C ARG A 217 -24.13 -28.90 -4.22
N ASP A 218 -25.16 -29.00 -3.38
CA ASP A 218 -24.99 -28.95 -1.95
C ASP A 218 -24.07 -30.09 -1.47
N SER A 219 -23.10 -29.78 -0.63
CA SER A 219 -22.12 -30.68 -0.04
C SER A 219 -21.14 -31.36 -1.01
N ASP A 220 -21.14 -30.95 -2.29
CA ASP A 220 -20.22 -31.42 -3.30
C ASP A 220 -19.40 -30.23 -3.84
N TYR A 221 -18.34 -29.87 -3.11
CA TYR A 221 -17.48 -28.72 -3.41
C TYR A 221 -16.21 -29.24 -4.07
N ASP A 222 -16.02 -28.96 -5.35
CA ASP A 222 -14.94 -29.44 -6.20
C ASP A 222 -13.82 -28.41 -6.44
N ARG A 223 -14.07 -27.17 -6.04
CA ARG A 223 -13.11 -26.05 -6.19
C ARG A 223 -13.00 -25.27 -4.89
N ASP A 224 -11.80 -24.81 -4.58
CA ASP A 224 -11.53 -23.90 -3.47
C ASP A 224 -10.70 -22.69 -3.92
N PHE A 225 -10.99 -21.52 -3.33
CA PHE A 225 -10.36 -20.25 -3.58
C PHE A 225 -10.03 -19.60 -2.26
N GLY A 226 -8.82 -19.07 -2.10
CA GLY A 226 -8.37 -18.44 -0.87
C GLY A 226 -6.90 -18.72 -0.59
N ASP A 227 -6.47 -18.39 0.62
CA ASP A 227 -5.06 -18.57 1.02
C ASP A 227 -4.91 -18.90 2.52
N GLU A 228 -3.72 -19.37 2.88
CA GLU A 228 -3.35 -19.75 4.26
C GLU A 228 -2.91 -18.55 5.12
N ARG A 229 -2.83 -17.34 4.57
CA ARG A 229 -2.37 -16.17 5.30
C ARG A 229 -3.30 -15.88 6.46
N LEU A 230 -2.75 -15.86 7.66
CA LEU A 230 -3.50 -15.57 8.87
C LEU A 230 -3.88 -14.08 8.91
N LYS A 231 -5.17 -13.79 8.72
CA LYS A 231 -5.75 -12.42 8.73
C LYS A 231 -7.15 -12.45 9.32
N ARG A 232 -7.63 -11.32 9.82
CA ARG A 232 -9.00 -11.22 10.37
C ARG A 232 -10.03 -10.78 9.33
N ARG A 233 -9.59 -10.11 8.26
CA ARG A 233 -10.43 -9.66 7.15
C ARG A 233 -10.13 -10.50 5.92
N HIS A 234 -11.15 -11.11 5.37
CA HIS A 234 -11.05 -11.97 4.20
C HIS A 234 -11.85 -11.38 3.06
N GLN A 235 -11.27 -11.36 1.88
CA GLN A 235 -11.92 -11.11 0.62
C GLN A 235 -11.41 -12.12 -0.38
N VAL A 236 -12.32 -12.86 -1.02
CA VAL A 236 -11.99 -13.93 -1.97
C VAL A 236 -12.80 -13.76 -3.23
N LEU A 237 -12.11 -13.70 -4.35
CA LEU A 237 -12.68 -13.71 -5.67
C LEU A 237 -12.72 -15.15 -6.21
N VAL A 238 -13.92 -15.66 -6.42
CA VAL A 238 -14.20 -16.93 -7.10
C VAL A 238 -14.37 -16.64 -8.59
N THR A 239 -13.63 -17.32 -9.46
CA THR A 239 -13.64 -17.12 -10.91
C THR A 239 -13.95 -18.42 -11.65
N GLY A 240 -14.14 -18.35 -12.99
CA GLY A 240 -14.39 -19.50 -13.85
C GLY A 240 -15.78 -20.11 -13.65
N LEU A 241 -16.77 -19.31 -13.27
CA LEU A 241 -18.16 -19.71 -13.17
C LEU A 241 -18.86 -19.58 -14.53
N ASP A 242 -19.94 -20.36 -14.73
CA ASP A 242 -20.80 -20.24 -15.89
C ASP A 242 -21.92 -19.24 -15.66
N ALA A 243 -22.28 -18.48 -16.70
CA ALA A 243 -23.38 -17.52 -16.64
C ALA A 243 -24.73 -18.20 -16.37
N SER A 244 -25.65 -17.49 -15.72
CA SER A 244 -26.99 -17.97 -15.38
C SER A 244 -27.03 -19.28 -14.61
N SER A 245 -25.95 -19.67 -13.94
CA SER A 245 -25.81 -20.95 -13.24
C SER A 245 -25.94 -20.80 -11.74
N ARG A 246 -26.44 -21.84 -11.09
CA ARG A 246 -26.54 -21.89 -9.63
C ARG A 246 -25.34 -22.62 -9.07
N TYR A 247 -24.68 -22.01 -8.08
CA TYR A 247 -23.57 -22.59 -7.33
C TYR A 247 -23.89 -22.66 -5.86
N HIS A 248 -23.37 -23.69 -5.22
CA HIS A 248 -23.36 -23.86 -3.78
C HIS A 248 -21.96 -23.53 -3.25
N TYR A 249 -21.88 -22.87 -2.09
CA TYR A 249 -20.61 -22.52 -1.49
C TYR A 249 -20.68 -22.55 0.02
N ARG A 250 -19.52 -22.78 0.64
CA ARG A 250 -19.30 -22.56 2.06
C ARG A 250 -17.96 -21.91 2.28
N LEU A 251 -17.81 -21.26 3.43
CA LEU A 251 -16.54 -20.68 3.86
C LEU A 251 -15.80 -21.67 4.76
N ARG A 252 -14.50 -21.73 4.64
CA ARG A 252 -13.59 -22.45 5.54
C ARG A 252 -12.59 -21.45 6.11
N ALA A 253 -12.43 -21.45 7.43
CA ALA A 253 -11.36 -20.73 8.12
C ALA A 253 -10.51 -21.71 8.93
N SER A 254 -9.20 -21.48 9.00
CA SER A 254 -8.25 -22.26 9.78
C SER A 254 -7.28 -21.33 10.50
N ASP A 255 -7.19 -21.42 11.84
CA ASP A 255 -6.26 -20.64 12.64
C ASP A 255 -4.82 -21.17 12.58
N GLY A 256 -3.90 -20.51 13.31
CA GLY A 256 -2.50 -20.88 13.37
C GLY A 256 -2.23 -22.18 14.15
N SER A 257 -3.18 -22.68 14.94
CA SER A 257 -3.13 -23.97 15.65
C SER A 257 -3.74 -25.12 14.84
N GLY A 258 -4.33 -24.82 13.66
CA GLY A 258 -4.95 -25.80 12.76
C GLY A 258 -6.40 -26.11 13.08
N ASN A 259 -7.06 -25.41 14.01
CA ASN A 259 -8.48 -25.55 14.26
C ASN A 259 -9.26 -24.99 13.08
N ARG A 260 -10.34 -25.68 12.66
CA ARG A 260 -11.08 -25.36 11.45
C ARG A 260 -12.54 -25.07 11.74
N ARG A 261 -13.08 -24.06 11.08
CA ARG A 261 -14.50 -23.72 11.04
C ARG A 261 -15.00 -23.71 9.61
N PHE A 262 -16.20 -24.27 9.41
CA PHE A 262 -16.97 -24.16 8.18
C PHE A 262 -18.25 -23.36 8.43
N SER A 263 -18.65 -22.55 7.44
CA SER A 263 -20.00 -21.97 7.45
C SER A 263 -21.03 -23.00 7.00
N ASP A 264 -22.31 -22.68 7.20
CA ASP A 264 -23.41 -23.40 6.56
C ASP A 264 -23.28 -23.27 5.03
N ASN A 265 -23.87 -24.25 4.30
CA ASN A 265 -24.02 -24.18 2.87
C ASN A 265 -24.90 -22.98 2.47
N ARG A 266 -24.46 -22.27 1.46
CA ARG A 266 -25.18 -21.15 0.85
C ARG A 266 -25.25 -21.35 -0.65
N SER A 267 -26.21 -20.74 -1.32
CA SER A 267 -26.29 -20.79 -2.77
C SER A 267 -26.37 -19.40 -3.38
N VAL A 268 -25.83 -19.27 -4.57
CA VAL A 268 -25.82 -18.04 -5.37
C VAL A 268 -26.12 -18.40 -6.83
N ARG A 269 -26.68 -17.45 -7.58
CA ARG A 269 -26.84 -17.58 -9.03
C ARG A 269 -26.04 -16.48 -9.71
N THR A 270 -25.20 -16.85 -10.66
CA THR A 270 -24.45 -15.93 -11.51
C THR A 270 -25.38 -15.12 -12.42
N SER A 271 -24.93 -13.92 -12.82
CA SER A 271 -25.66 -13.06 -13.74
C SER A 271 -25.80 -13.72 -15.11
N ALA A 272 -26.84 -13.32 -15.88
CA ALA A 272 -27.04 -13.79 -17.24
C ALA A 272 -26.13 -13.05 -18.23
N ASP A 273 -25.99 -11.74 -18.01
CA ASP A 273 -25.26 -10.86 -18.92
C ASP A 273 -23.82 -10.70 -18.44
N PRO A 274 -22.83 -10.80 -19.35
CA PRO A 274 -21.46 -10.48 -19.03
C PRO A 274 -21.34 -9.00 -18.63
N ASP A 275 -20.40 -8.72 -17.73
CA ASP A 275 -20.00 -7.36 -17.46
C ASP A 275 -19.13 -6.87 -18.63
N GLU A 276 -19.55 -5.82 -19.31
CA GLU A 276 -18.85 -5.24 -20.47
C GLU A 276 -18.38 -3.80 -20.21
N ARG A 277 -18.55 -3.30 -19.00
CA ARG A 277 -18.31 -1.90 -18.70
C ARG A 277 -17.18 -1.75 -17.68
N PRO A 278 -16.17 -0.92 -17.98
CA PRO A 278 -15.15 -0.61 -16.99
C PRO A 278 -15.71 0.25 -15.85
N PRO A 279 -15.11 0.17 -14.66
CA PRO A 279 -15.46 1.00 -13.49
C PRO A 279 -15.48 2.50 -13.83
N ARG A 280 -16.41 3.25 -13.26
CA ARG A 280 -16.50 4.70 -13.47
C ARG A 280 -16.07 5.43 -12.21
N TYR A 281 -15.33 6.51 -12.39
CA TYR A 281 -14.96 7.40 -11.29
C TYR A 281 -16.15 8.24 -10.85
N TRP A 282 -16.55 8.11 -9.58
CA TRP A 282 -17.62 8.93 -8.99
C TRP A 282 -17.14 10.32 -8.61
N ARG A 283 -15.88 10.42 -8.19
CA ARG A 283 -15.20 11.67 -7.87
C ARG A 283 -13.81 11.68 -8.49
N ARG A 284 -13.29 12.87 -8.74
CA ARG A 284 -11.90 13.02 -9.18
C ARG A 284 -10.98 12.50 -8.07
N PRO A 285 -9.86 11.85 -8.41
CA PRO A 285 -8.83 11.52 -7.46
C PRO A 285 -8.34 12.76 -6.72
N VAL A 286 -8.20 12.64 -5.40
CA VAL A 286 -7.58 13.63 -4.54
C VAL A 286 -6.15 13.19 -4.30
N VAL A 287 -5.20 14.12 -4.35
CA VAL A 287 -3.77 13.84 -4.09
C VAL A 287 -3.33 14.69 -2.91
N VAL A 288 -2.79 14.05 -1.89
CA VAL A 288 -2.16 14.68 -0.74
C VAL A 288 -0.69 14.35 -0.78
N ALA A 289 0.16 15.34 -1.07
CA ALA A 289 1.59 15.14 -1.23
C ALA A 289 2.37 15.68 -0.02
N SER A 290 3.31 14.88 0.49
CA SER A 290 4.35 15.29 1.44
C SER A 290 5.68 15.53 0.68
N HIS A 291 6.81 15.59 1.40
CA HIS A 291 8.10 15.82 0.75
C HIS A 291 8.65 14.57 0.02
N GLU A 292 8.31 13.35 0.47
CA GLU A 292 8.77 12.09 -0.11
C GLU A 292 7.64 11.11 -0.45
N SER A 293 6.38 11.52 -0.29
CA SER A 293 5.23 10.65 -0.55
C SER A 293 4.05 11.42 -1.14
N ALA A 294 3.09 10.69 -1.71
CA ALA A 294 1.79 11.18 -2.10
C ALA A 294 0.72 10.11 -1.88
N THR A 295 -0.38 10.49 -1.24
CA THR A 295 -1.55 9.62 -1.06
C THR A 295 -2.63 10.00 -2.04
N PHE A 296 -3.12 9.03 -2.80
CA PHE A 296 -4.16 9.14 -3.81
C PHE A 296 -5.44 8.52 -3.27
N ILE A 297 -6.54 9.26 -3.32
CA ILE A 297 -7.86 8.83 -2.82
C ILE A 297 -8.89 9.02 -3.92
N TRP A 298 -9.61 7.94 -4.30
CA TRP A 298 -10.70 8.03 -5.27
C TRP A 298 -11.79 6.98 -5.01
N THR A 299 -12.94 7.14 -5.66
CA THR A 299 -14.11 6.27 -5.50
C THR A 299 -14.69 5.90 -6.85
N ASN A 300 -15.00 4.62 -7.04
CA ASN A 300 -15.65 4.06 -8.22
C ASN A 300 -17.11 3.68 -7.91
N ASP A 301 -17.90 3.50 -8.96
CA ASP A 301 -19.29 3.05 -8.90
C ASP A 301 -19.46 1.55 -8.61
N GLU A 302 -18.37 0.78 -8.74
CA GLU A 302 -18.34 -0.65 -8.48
C GLU A 302 -17.01 -1.09 -7.84
N PRO A 303 -16.99 -2.28 -7.17
CA PRO A 303 -15.76 -2.85 -6.63
C PRO A 303 -14.76 -3.17 -7.73
N CYS A 304 -13.56 -2.63 -7.63
CA CYS A 304 -12.47 -2.83 -8.56
C CYS A 304 -11.12 -2.86 -7.83
N PHE A 305 -10.06 -3.28 -8.51
CA PHE A 305 -8.69 -3.03 -8.08
C PHE A 305 -8.31 -1.60 -8.45
N GLY A 306 -7.66 -0.91 -7.55
CA GLY A 306 -7.14 0.42 -7.79
C GLY A 306 -5.65 0.37 -8.10
N GLY A 307 -5.18 1.24 -9.01
CA GLY A 307 -3.77 1.41 -9.31
C GLY A 307 -3.42 2.88 -9.48
N VAL A 308 -2.19 3.23 -9.16
CA VAL A 308 -1.62 4.56 -9.42
C VAL A 308 -0.28 4.40 -10.12
N ALA A 309 -0.18 4.95 -11.30
CA ALA A 309 1.07 5.12 -12.02
C ALA A 309 1.63 6.51 -11.73
N VAL A 310 2.87 6.60 -11.31
CA VAL A 310 3.57 7.86 -11.00
C VAL A 310 4.89 7.93 -11.75
N GLY A 311 5.17 9.08 -12.30
CA GLY A 311 6.42 9.32 -13.00
C GLY A 311 6.64 10.82 -13.24
N THR A 312 7.82 11.17 -13.71
CA THR A 312 8.10 12.50 -14.24
C THR A 312 7.59 12.61 -15.69
N GLU A 313 7.68 13.78 -16.31
CA GLU A 313 7.32 13.94 -17.73
C GLU A 313 8.07 12.99 -18.68
N SER A 314 9.25 12.54 -18.28
CA SER A 314 10.08 11.61 -19.05
C SER A 314 9.81 10.14 -18.77
N THR A 315 9.23 9.78 -17.63
CA THR A 315 9.08 8.38 -17.19
C THR A 315 7.65 7.88 -17.23
N LEU A 316 6.64 8.73 -17.06
CA LEU A 316 5.24 8.31 -17.12
C LEU A 316 4.87 7.80 -18.53
N GLY A 317 4.35 6.57 -18.59
CA GLY A 317 4.02 5.87 -19.84
C GLY A 317 5.23 5.20 -20.51
N THR A 318 6.35 5.08 -19.84
CA THR A 318 7.53 4.30 -20.26
C THR A 318 7.67 3.02 -19.43
N ALA A 319 8.70 2.22 -19.68
CA ALA A 319 9.02 1.04 -18.87
C ALA A 319 9.51 1.39 -17.44
N ASP A 320 9.89 2.64 -17.23
CA ASP A 320 10.39 3.16 -15.94
C ASP A 320 9.28 3.81 -15.09
N GLU A 321 8.01 3.63 -15.50
CA GLU A 321 6.83 4.03 -14.74
C GLU A 321 6.67 3.12 -13.53
N GLU A 322 6.52 3.69 -12.34
CA GLU A 322 6.22 2.92 -11.13
C GLU A 322 4.69 2.76 -10.98
N LEU A 323 4.22 1.51 -10.97
CA LEU A 323 2.81 1.17 -10.75
C LEU A 323 2.60 0.64 -9.33
N PHE A 324 1.68 1.26 -8.61
CA PHE A 324 1.25 0.90 -7.26
C PHE A 324 -0.19 0.42 -7.30
N GLU A 325 -0.46 -0.82 -6.89
CA GLU A 325 -1.79 -1.42 -6.96
C GLU A 325 -2.34 -1.76 -5.57
N THR A 326 -3.67 -1.71 -5.43
CA THR A 326 -4.34 -2.17 -4.22
C THR A 326 -4.42 -3.71 -4.21
N GLU A 327 -4.21 -4.32 -3.06
CA GLU A 327 -4.33 -5.78 -2.90
C GLU A 327 -5.80 -6.25 -2.83
N ARG A 328 -6.76 -5.35 -2.71
CA ARG A 328 -8.17 -5.66 -2.45
C ARG A 328 -9.09 -4.92 -3.40
N LEU A 329 -10.17 -5.61 -3.76
CA LEU A 329 -11.27 -4.99 -4.48
C LEU A 329 -12.09 -4.09 -3.53
N GLY A 330 -12.43 -2.91 -4.01
CA GLY A 330 -13.23 -1.96 -3.26
C GLY A 330 -13.78 -0.85 -4.15
N ASN A 331 -14.74 -0.09 -3.62
CA ASN A 331 -15.25 1.10 -4.31
C ASN A 331 -14.40 2.34 -4.00
N THR A 332 -13.80 2.38 -2.83
CA THR A 332 -12.90 3.48 -2.42
C THR A 332 -11.48 2.94 -2.32
N HIS A 333 -10.57 3.65 -2.97
CA HIS A 333 -9.17 3.29 -3.05
C HIS A 333 -8.32 4.36 -2.37
N ARG A 334 -7.30 3.90 -1.67
CA ARG A 334 -6.26 4.72 -1.06
C ARG A 334 -4.93 4.09 -1.38
N VAL A 335 -4.09 4.82 -2.10
CA VAL A 335 -2.77 4.36 -2.49
C VAL A 335 -1.76 5.41 -2.08
N THR A 336 -0.83 5.04 -1.23
CA THR A 336 0.29 5.91 -0.84
C THR A 336 1.53 5.49 -1.60
N VAL A 337 2.05 6.41 -2.39
CA VAL A 337 3.31 6.30 -3.10
C VAL A 337 4.39 6.95 -2.24
N THR A 338 5.47 6.25 -1.96
CA THR A 338 6.61 6.75 -1.16
C THR A 338 7.90 6.68 -1.96
N GLY A 339 8.97 7.25 -1.42
CA GLY A 339 10.27 7.30 -2.11
C GLY A 339 10.30 8.34 -3.22
N LEU A 340 9.37 9.29 -3.23
CA LEU A 340 9.39 10.44 -4.11
C LEU A 340 10.49 11.40 -3.67
N ARG A 341 10.88 12.33 -4.54
CA ARG A 341 11.87 13.37 -4.23
C ARG A 341 11.18 14.66 -3.82
N ALA A 342 11.76 15.34 -2.85
CA ALA A 342 11.28 16.62 -2.36
C ALA A 342 11.34 17.71 -3.45
N GLY A 343 10.30 18.53 -3.52
CA GLY A 343 10.21 19.68 -4.41
C GLY A 343 10.10 19.35 -5.91
N ILE A 344 9.78 18.10 -6.26
CA ILE A 344 9.67 17.65 -7.65
C ILE A 344 8.21 17.57 -8.09
N ARG A 345 7.98 18.02 -9.34
CA ARG A 345 6.69 17.83 -10.01
C ARG A 345 6.60 16.46 -10.63
N TYR A 346 5.56 15.71 -10.24
CA TYR A 346 5.22 14.38 -10.76
C TYR A 346 3.93 14.43 -11.56
N LEU A 347 3.87 13.62 -12.60
CA LEU A 347 2.65 13.25 -13.30
C LEU A 347 2.12 11.93 -12.74
N PHE A 348 0.82 11.72 -12.81
CA PHE A 348 0.20 10.47 -12.38
C PHE A 348 -0.98 10.06 -13.27
N ALA A 349 -1.28 8.77 -13.26
CA ALA A 349 -2.50 8.21 -13.76
C ALA A 349 -3.12 7.30 -12.71
N VAL A 350 -4.46 7.33 -12.58
CA VAL A 350 -5.18 6.44 -11.68
C VAL A 350 -5.92 5.41 -12.51
N LEU A 351 -5.73 4.14 -12.18
CA LEU A 351 -6.31 2.99 -12.86
C LEU A 351 -7.35 2.33 -11.95
N SER A 352 -8.41 1.82 -12.56
CA SER A 352 -9.42 1.02 -11.85
C SER A 352 -9.81 -0.15 -12.74
N THR A 353 -9.58 -1.39 -12.26
CA THR A 353 -9.81 -2.63 -13.01
C THR A 353 -10.83 -3.50 -12.30
N ASP A 354 -11.95 -3.81 -12.95
CA ASP A 354 -12.99 -4.66 -12.40
C ASP A 354 -12.61 -6.16 -12.38
N VAL A 355 -13.48 -6.98 -11.84
CA VAL A 355 -13.30 -8.44 -11.77
C VAL A 355 -13.43 -9.13 -13.13
N ALA A 356 -13.94 -8.45 -14.16
CA ALA A 356 -14.02 -8.93 -15.54
C ALA A 356 -12.77 -8.57 -16.35
N GLY A 357 -11.88 -7.73 -15.79
CA GLY A 357 -10.64 -7.31 -16.43
C GLY A 357 -10.77 -6.00 -17.22
N HIS A 358 -11.91 -5.30 -17.13
CA HIS A 358 -12.07 -4.01 -17.80
C HIS A 358 -11.42 -2.92 -16.96
N THR A 359 -10.56 -2.13 -17.61
CA THR A 359 -9.82 -1.06 -16.95
C THR A 359 -10.28 0.31 -17.42
N SER A 360 -10.54 1.20 -16.46
CA SER A 360 -10.66 2.63 -16.71
C SER A 360 -9.43 3.37 -16.18
N VAL A 361 -9.05 4.43 -16.90
CA VAL A 361 -7.94 5.30 -16.51
C VAL A 361 -8.46 6.72 -16.36
N PHE A 362 -8.20 7.33 -15.19
CA PHE A 362 -8.58 8.73 -14.97
C PHE A 362 -7.61 9.62 -15.73
N GLY A 363 -8.18 10.49 -16.58
CA GLY A 363 -7.43 11.40 -17.44
C GLY A 363 -7.41 11.02 -18.92
N GLU A 364 -7.92 9.87 -19.30
CA GLU A 364 -8.00 9.43 -20.68
C GLU A 364 -9.26 9.95 -21.40
N ARG A 365 -9.10 10.52 -22.61
CA ARG A 365 -10.22 10.99 -23.45
C ARG A 365 -10.68 9.97 -24.49
N ARG A 366 -10.13 8.75 -24.58
CA ARG A 366 -10.48 7.77 -25.62
C ARG A 366 -10.82 6.39 -25.08
N PRO A 367 -11.99 5.83 -25.37
CA PRO A 367 -12.30 4.43 -25.11
C PRO A 367 -11.43 3.49 -25.96
N GLY A 368 -10.81 2.50 -25.34
CA GLY A 368 -10.18 1.37 -26.03
C GLY A 368 -8.67 1.39 -26.22
N ALA A 369 -7.93 2.31 -25.61
CA ALA A 369 -6.46 2.29 -25.65
C ALA A 369 -5.90 1.51 -24.46
N ALA A 370 -5.21 0.40 -24.76
CA ALA A 370 -4.48 -0.41 -23.77
C ALA A 370 -3.14 0.21 -23.32
N ARG A 371 -2.96 1.52 -23.50
CA ARG A 371 -1.77 2.28 -23.06
C ARG A 371 -2.24 3.56 -22.39
N VAL A 372 -1.64 3.87 -21.25
CA VAL A 372 -1.76 5.17 -20.61
C VAL A 372 -1.38 6.24 -21.65
N VAL A 373 -2.40 6.96 -22.15
CA VAL A 373 -2.18 8.11 -23.01
C VAL A 373 -1.86 9.27 -22.09
N ARG A 374 -0.74 9.96 -22.32
CA ARG A 374 -0.34 11.12 -21.53
C ARG A 374 -1.54 12.04 -21.30
N PRO A 375 -1.98 12.26 -20.06
CA PRO A 375 -2.99 13.28 -19.78
C PRO A 375 -2.45 14.66 -20.18
N ASP A 376 -3.34 15.62 -20.42
CA ASP A 376 -2.93 17.03 -20.51
C ASP A 376 -2.16 17.37 -19.22
N ALA A 377 -0.89 17.69 -19.36
CA ALA A 377 0.11 17.76 -18.29
C ALA A 377 -0.29 18.64 -17.08
N ASP A 378 -1.25 19.54 -17.25
CA ASP A 378 -1.73 20.45 -16.20
C ASP A 378 -2.84 19.87 -15.32
N GLN A 379 -3.45 18.72 -15.68
CA GLN A 379 -4.64 18.19 -14.98
C GLN A 379 -4.33 17.02 -14.03
N LEU A 380 -3.18 16.36 -14.19
CA LEU A 380 -2.80 15.17 -13.44
C LEU A 380 -1.35 15.26 -12.97
N ALA A 381 -1.03 16.35 -12.31
CA ALA A 381 0.29 16.57 -11.72
C ALA A 381 0.15 17.02 -10.27
N PHE A 382 1.14 16.67 -9.48
CA PHE A 382 1.32 17.19 -8.13
C PHE A 382 2.79 17.54 -7.92
N THR A 383 3.08 18.36 -6.92
CA THR A 383 4.45 18.69 -6.53
C THR A 383 4.65 18.27 -5.08
N THR A 384 5.69 17.51 -4.81
CA THR A 384 6.08 17.15 -3.45
C THR A 384 6.54 18.40 -2.69
N ALA A 385 6.35 18.42 -1.37
CA ALA A 385 6.85 19.50 -0.54
C ALA A 385 8.39 19.56 -0.62
N SER A 386 8.94 20.79 -0.52
CA SER A 386 10.40 20.99 -0.58
C SER A 386 11.10 20.73 0.77
N THR A 387 10.34 20.68 1.86
CA THR A 387 10.82 20.48 3.22
C THR A 387 10.26 19.17 3.78
N GLU A 388 11.08 18.49 4.56
CA GLU A 388 10.69 17.29 5.30
C GLU A 388 9.55 17.60 6.26
N ASP A 389 8.55 16.74 6.28
CA ASP A 389 7.53 16.72 7.30
C ASP A 389 8.11 16.09 8.57
N GLN A 390 8.09 16.82 9.67
CA GLN A 390 8.56 16.40 10.98
C GLN A 390 7.45 16.43 12.03
N THR A 391 6.22 16.65 11.59
CA THR A 391 5.05 16.70 12.47
C THR A 391 4.35 15.36 12.49
N SER A 392 3.93 14.92 13.67
CA SER A 392 3.11 13.71 13.78
C SER A 392 1.64 14.09 13.65
N PRO A 393 0.79 13.20 13.08
CA PRO A 393 -0.64 13.44 12.96
C PRO A 393 -1.26 13.78 14.31
N VAL A 394 -2.20 14.73 14.31
CA VAL A 394 -2.92 15.15 15.51
C VAL A 394 -4.36 14.66 15.43
N PHE A 395 -4.86 14.03 16.49
CA PHE A 395 -6.27 13.67 16.61
C PHE A 395 -7.12 14.96 16.71
N ILE A 396 -7.94 15.24 15.70
CA ILE A 396 -8.87 16.38 15.69
C ILE A 396 -10.27 16.00 16.16
N ALA A 397 -10.63 14.70 16.08
CA ALA A 397 -11.87 14.15 16.62
C ALA A 397 -11.68 12.68 17.06
N GLY A 398 -12.43 12.27 18.08
CA GLY A 398 -12.43 10.89 18.57
C GLY A 398 -11.26 10.52 19.50
N PRO A 399 -11.05 9.20 19.77
CA PRO A 399 -11.85 8.09 19.28
C PRO A 399 -13.29 8.08 19.83
N THR A 400 -14.25 7.70 18.99
CA THR A 400 -15.67 7.58 19.34
C THR A 400 -16.21 6.23 18.91
N GLU A 401 -17.13 5.68 19.69
CA GLU A 401 -17.85 4.47 19.32
C GLU A 401 -18.90 4.78 18.25
N LEU A 402 -18.83 4.08 17.14
CA LEU A 402 -19.80 4.16 16.04
C LEU A 402 -20.86 3.05 16.15
N SER A 403 -20.47 1.86 16.61
CA SER A 403 -21.39 0.77 16.92
C SER A 403 -20.75 -0.26 17.86
N ARG A 404 -21.57 -1.03 18.57
CA ARG A 404 -21.12 -2.08 19.49
C ARG A 404 -22.12 -3.24 19.55
N SER A 405 -21.60 -4.47 19.61
CA SER A 405 -22.33 -5.70 19.85
C SER A 405 -21.86 -6.37 21.15
N ASP A 406 -22.22 -7.64 21.33
CA ASP A 406 -21.72 -8.53 22.38
C ASP A 406 -20.26 -8.94 22.17
N SER A 407 -19.75 -8.81 20.97
CA SER A 407 -18.44 -9.35 20.58
C SER A 407 -17.62 -8.46 19.65
N ASP A 408 -18.18 -7.30 19.26
CA ASP A 408 -17.51 -6.39 18.33
C ASP A 408 -17.72 -4.94 18.75
N VAL A 409 -16.74 -4.07 18.44
CA VAL A 409 -16.88 -2.61 18.55
C VAL A 409 -16.29 -1.95 17.31
N LEU A 410 -17.02 -1.00 16.74
CA LEU A 410 -16.54 -0.12 15.67
C LEU A 410 -16.20 1.24 16.28
N ILE A 411 -14.96 1.63 16.15
CA ILE A 411 -14.41 2.90 16.64
C ILE A 411 -14.03 3.77 15.45
N GLY A 412 -14.27 5.08 15.56
CA GLY A 412 -13.86 6.06 14.55
C GLY A 412 -13.14 7.27 15.15
N TRP A 413 -12.23 7.87 14.39
CA TRP A 413 -11.54 9.11 14.72
C TRP A 413 -11.10 9.84 13.46
N GLU A 414 -10.66 11.09 13.63
CA GLU A 414 -10.13 11.92 12.55
C GLU A 414 -8.77 12.50 12.94
N THR A 415 -7.88 12.62 11.96
CA THR A 415 -6.57 13.26 12.08
C THR A 415 -6.49 14.50 11.18
N ASP A 416 -5.63 15.43 11.51
CA ASP A 416 -5.40 16.66 10.74
C ASP A 416 -4.64 16.43 9.43
N GLU A 417 -3.98 15.29 9.31
CA GLU A 417 -3.28 14.85 8.11
C GLU A 417 -3.54 13.36 7.79
N VAL A 418 -3.19 12.93 6.58
CA VAL A 418 -3.33 11.53 6.17
C VAL A 418 -2.41 10.63 6.98
N SER A 419 -2.97 9.61 7.61
CA SER A 419 -2.23 8.71 8.50
C SER A 419 -2.82 7.30 8.50
N ASP A 420 -2.10 6.33 9.01
CA ASP A 420 -2.55 4.94 9.12
C ASP A 420 -3.53 4.75 10.30
N THR A 421 -4.16 3.60 10.37
CA THR A 421 -5.15 3.24 11.40
C THR A 421 -4.62 2.12 12.27
N ARG A 422 -4.43 2.37 13.57
CA ARG A 422 -4.02 1.37 14.56
C ARG A 422 -4.92 1.40 15.77
N VAL A 423 -5.29 0.23 16.29
CA VAL A 423 -5.96 0.11 17.58
C VAL A 423 -5.27 -0.94 18.42
N PHE A 424 -4.94 -0.58 19.64
CA PHE A 424 -4.41 -1.47 20.66
C PHE A 424 -5.46 -1.72 21.73
N LEU A 425 -5.66 -2.96 22.12
CA LEU A 425 -6.30 -3.29 23.39
C LEU A 425 -5.24 -3.24 24.48
N VAL A 426 -5.63 -2.67 25.61
CA VAL A 426 -4.75 -2.50 26.78
C VAL A 426 -5.31 -3.34 27.91
N ASP A 427 -4.50 -4.22 28.49
CA ASP A 427 -4.91 -5.02 29.63
C ASP A 427 -4.74 -4.28 30.98
N ASP A 428 -5.12 -4.93 32.08
CA ASP A 428 -5.04 -4.37 33.43
C ASP A 428 -3.60 -4.10 33.90
N ASP A 429 -2.62 -4.78 33.31
CA ASP A 429 -1.19 -4.59 33.58
C ASP A 429 -0.57 -3.47 32.72
N GLY A 430 -1.35 -2.92 31.76
CA GLY A 430 -0.94 -1.87 30.83
C GLY A 430 -0.20 -2.41 29.61
N GLU A 431 -0.22 -3.72 29.38
CA GLU A 431 0.33 -4.32 28.17
C GLU A 431 -0.60 -4.03 26.97
N GLU A 432 -0.01 -3.65 25.85
CA GLU A 432 -0.71 -3.30 24.62
C GLU A 432 -0.69 -4.44 23.61
N LEU A 433 -1.86 -4.86 23.14
CA LEU A 433 -2.01 -5.83 22.06
C LEU A 433 -2.63 -5.14 20.85
N LEU A 434 -1.94 -5.16 19.70
CA LEU A 434 -2.47 -4.65 18.44
C LEU A 434 -3.72 -5.46 18.04
N ALA A 435 -4.88 -4.82 18.07
CA ALA A 435 -6.18 -5.44 17.77
C ALA A 435 -6.58 -5.26 16.31
N GLU A 436 -6.26 -4.08 15.72
CA GLU A 436 -6.57 -3.79 14.32
C GLU A 436 -5.50 -2.88 13.73
N TYR A 437 -5.11 -3.14 12.48
CA TYR A 437 -4.21 -2.31 11.70
C TYR A 437 -4.69 -2.18 10.25
N VAL A 438 -4.80 -0.95 9.78
CA VAL A 438 -5.12 -0.61 8.39
C VAL A 438 -4.00 0.28 7.87
N PRO A 439 -3.16 -0.22 6.95
CA PRO A 439 -1.98 0.50 6.46
C PRO A 439 -2.30 1.62 5.46
N GLU A 440 -3.52 1.66 4.94
CA GLU A 440 -3.98 2.71 4.04
C GLU A 440 -4.12 4.02 4.82
N HIS A 441 -3.54 5.10 4.27
CA HIS A 441 -3.56 6.42 4.90
C HIS A 441 -4.81 7.21 4.53
N ASP A 442 -5.47 7.78 5.52
CA ASP A 442 -6.68 8.60 5.40
C ASP A 442 -6.70 9.69 6.48
N PHE A 443 -7.63 10.64 6.36
CA PHE A 443 -7.99 11.59 7.43
C PHE A 443 -9.03 11.02 8.38
N GLU A 444 -9.95 10.20 7.86
CA GLU A 444 -11.03 9.55 8.61
C GLU A 444 -10.68 8.09 8.85
N HIS A 445 -10.63 7.69 10.10
CA HIS A 445 -10.24 6.35 10.51
C HIS A 445 -11.42 5.58 11.09
N GLN A 446 -11.52 4.31 10.72
CA GLN A 446 -12.48 3.38 11.31
C GLN A 446 -11.80 2.03 11.55
N ALA A 447 -11.95 1.52 12.75
CA ALA A 447 -11.45 0.20 13.14
C ALA A 447 -12.59 -0.63 13.74
N LEU A 448 -12.81 -1.82 13.18
CA LEU A 448 -13.73 -2.80 13.76
C LEU A 448 -12.94 -3.86 14.50
N ILE A 449 -13.01 -3.83 15.81
CA ILE A 449 -12.39 -4.81 16.70
C ILE A 449 -13.41 -5.94 16.91
N THR A 450 -13.00 -7.18 16.67
CA THR A 450 -13.86 -8.38 16.74
C THR A 450 -13.29 -9.39 17.72
N GLY A 451 -14.10 -10.38 18.13
CA GLY A 451 -13.65 -11.45 18.99
C GLY A 451 -13.61 -11.10 20.48
N LEU A 452 -14.35 -10.06 20.86
CA LEU A 452 -14.48 -9.64 22.25
C LEU A 452 -15.44 -10.58 23.00
N GLU A 453 -15.29 -10.67 24.32
CA GLU A 453 -16.19 -11.42 25.20
C GLU A 453 -17.40 -10.56 25.59
N ALA A 454 -18.59 -11.17 25.65
CA ALA A 454 -19.82 -10.48 26.01
C ALA A 454 -19.81 -9.98 27.47
N GLY A 455 -20.36 -8.78 27.68
CA GLY A 455 -20.43 -8.16 29.02
C GLY A 455 -19.10 -7.80 29.63
N THR A 456 -18.01 -7.76 28.83
CA THR A 456 -16.64 -7.53 29.30
C THR A 456 -16.21 -6.09 29.01
N THR A 457 -15.52 -5.49 30.00
CA THR A 457 -14.96 -4.15 29.84
C THR A 457 -13.57 -4.22 29.21
N TYR A 458 -13.34 -3.38 28.20
CA TYR A 458 -12.11 -3.27 27.47
C TYR A 458 -11.58 -1.84 27.50
N HIS A 459 -10.26 -1.73 27.46
CA HIS A 459 -9.55 -0.49 27.28
C HIS A 459 -8.83 -0.50 25.93
N LEU A 460 -8.91 0.59 25.18
CA LEU A 460 -8.22 0.71 23.91
C LEU A 460 -7.53 2.05 23.72
N LEU A 461 -6.49 2.05 22.89
CA LEU A 461 -5.82 3.22 22.34
C LEU A 461 -5.93 3.20 20.83
N ALA A 462 -6.40 4.29 20.25
CA ALA A 462 -6.22 4.54 18.83
C ALA A 462 -4.86 5.19 18.58
N ALA A 463 -4.22 4.85 17.48
CA ALA A 463 -2.94 5.44 17.11
C ALA A 463 -2.84 5.62 15.58
N SER A 464 -2.10 6.63 15.15
CA SER A 464 -1.92 6.98 13.75
C SER A 464 -0.52 7.52 13.48
N ALA A 465 0.11 7.05 12.41
CA ALA A 465 1.38 7.56 11.91
C ALA A 465 1.23 8.00 10.45
N ASP A 466 1.91 9.07 10.05
CA ASP A 466 1.88 9.59 8.70
C ASP A 466 2.72 8.75 7.71
N PRO A 467 2.63 9.02 6.39
CA PRO A 467 3.47 8.33 5.39
C PRO A 467 4.96 8.65 5.49
N SER A 468 5.35 9.72 6.19
CA SER A 468 6.75 10.10 6.42
C SER A 468 7.37 9.34 7.60
N GLY A 469 6.54 8.64 8.38
CA GLY A 469 6.93 7.86 9.55
C GLY A 469 6.94 8.65 10.85
N ASN A 470 6.34 9.86 10.87
CA ASN A 470 6.16 10.61 12.11
C ASN A 470 5.02 9.99 12.92
N GLY A 471 5.21 9.85 14.20
CA GLY A 471 4.26 9.20 15.11
C GLY A 471 4.74 7.78 15.53
N PRO A 472 3.85 6.88 15.96
CA PRO A 472 2.41 7.10 15.99
C PRO A 472 1.98 8.06 17.12
N SER A 473 1.13 9.03 16.78
CA SER A 473 0.34 9.76 17.75
C SER A 473 -0.71 8.85 18.36
N ARG A 474 -1.02 9.05 19.65
CA ARG A 474 -1.91 8.18 20.41
C ARG A 474 -3.08 8.96 20.98
N SER A 475 -4.26 8.36 20.98
CA SER A 475 -5.43 8.91 21.66
C SER A 475 -5.31 8.77 23.19
N PRO A 476 -6.14 9.48 23.97
CA PRO A 476 -6.45 9.06 25.32
C PRO A 476 -7.00 7.64 25.37
N LEU A 477 -6.85 6.96 26.51
CA LEU A 477 -7.43 5.64 26.74
C LEU A 477 -8.95 5.73 26.65
N TYR A 478 -9.54 4.92 25.79
CA TYR A 478 -10.98 4.79 25.61
C TYR A 478 -11.45 3.49 26.24
N THR A 479 -12.48 3.57 27.10
CA THR A 479 -13.03 2.42 27.82
C THR A 479 -14.46 2.15 27.38
N PHE A 480 -14.79 0.90 27.10
CA PHE A 480 -16.13 0.47 26.75
C PHE A 480 -16.43 -0.92 27.33
N THR A 481 -17.71 -1.28 27.42
CA THR A 481 -18.15 -2.62 27.84
C THR A 481 -19.00 -3.22 26.74
N THR A 482 -18.68 -4.42 26.25
CA THR A 482 -19.47 -5.15 25.27
C THR A 482 -20.89 -5.43 25.79
N ARG A 483 -21.87 -5.61 24.90
CA ARG A 483 -23.24 -5.98 25.33
C ARG A 483 -23.26 -7.37 25.95
N THR A 484 -24.24 -7.61 26.82
CA THR A 484 -24.37 -8.89 27.55
C THR A 484 -25.19 -9.94 26.80
N ASP A 485 -26.03 -9.53 25.84
CA ASP A 485 -26.89 -10.40 25.04
C ASP A 485 -26.74 -10.09 23.55
N ALA A 486 -26.80 -11.15 22.73
CA ALA A 486 -26.88 -11.05 21.29
C ALA A 486 -28.29 -10.59 20.87
N ASP A 487 -28.49 -9.29 20.70
CA ASP A 487 -29.65 -8.71 20.03
C ASP A 487 -29.39 -8.44 18.54
#